data_ee68d4a19577dbc4e0bf019b38009554
#
_entry.id   ee68d4a19577dbc4e0bf019b38009554
#
_cell.length_a   1.000
_cell.length_b   1.000
_cell.length_c   1.000
_cell.angle_alpha   90.00
_cell.angle_beta   90.00
_cell.angle_gamma   90.00
#
_symmetry.space_group_name_H-M   'P 1'
#
loop_
_entity.id
_entity.type
_entity.pdbx_description
1 polymer ?
#
loop_
_entity_poly.entity_id
_entity_poly.type
_entity_poly.pdbx_seq_one_letter_code
_entity_poly.pdbx_strand_id
1 'polypeptide(L)'
;MPVLVRLALKLGICAAAAAIVTSPAWADFRLCNKTGSRVGVSVGYKDRETWSTEGWWNVGANSCETLLRGPLSARFYYVYAIDYDRGGEWNGKAYMCTREKEFTIKGIEDCLARGYDRSGFFEIDTGEQKSWTVQLTEPTGRGQGVKPSASGVIPPLASPDRRVDLAPQQGDAR
;
A
#
# COMPACT_ATOMS: atom_id res chain seq x y z
N MET A 1 24.75 -41.97 68.03
CA MET A 1 23.77 -42.23 66.92
C MET A 1 23.58 -40.96 66.18
N PRO A 2 24.04 -40.83 64.94
CA PRO A 2 23.91 -39.55 64.16
C PRO A 2 22.63 -39.57 63.35
N VAL A 3 21.83 -38.52 63.53
CA VAL A 3 20.65 -38.26 62.78
C VAL A 3 21.08 -37.58 61.46
N LEU A 4 20.93 -38.30 60.36
CA LEU A 4 21.17 -37.80 59.01
C LEU A 4 20.00 -36.89 58.59
N VAL A 5 20.25 -35.59 58.67
CA VAL A 5 19.35 -34.60 58.07
C VAL A 5 19.53 -34.60 56.54
N ARG A 6 18.59 -35.20 55.85
CA ARG A 6 18.50 -35.11 54.38
C ARG A 6 17.98 -33.76 54.00
N LEU A 7 18.89 -32.90 53.57
CA LEU A 7 18.53 -31.61 52.96
C LEU A 7 18.10 -31.87 51.51
N ALA A 8 16.81 -31.95 51.28
CA ALA A 8 16.26 -32.06 49.95
C ALA A 8 16.27 -30.65 49.27
N LEU A 9 17.29 -30.41 48.47
CA LEU A 9 17.38 -29.22 47.63
C LEU A 9 16.36 -29.36 46.51
N LYS A 10 15.20 -28.73 46.67
CA LYS A 10 14.22 -28.59 45.57
C LYS A 10 14.68 -27.47 44.67
N LEU A 11 15.38 -27.81 43.61
CA LEU A 11 15.55 -26.89 42.45
C LEU A 11 14.20 -26.73 41.79
N GLY A 12 13.53 -25.63 42.08
CA GLY A 12 12.37 -25.15 41.33
C GLY A 12 12.85 -24.57 40.03
N ILE A 13 12.75 -25.33 38.95
CA ILE A 13 12.93 -24.80 37.58
C ILE A 13 11.69 -23.98 37.27
N CYS A 14 11.76 -22.65 37.49
CA CYS A 14 10.79 -21.71 36.91
C CYS A 14 10.99 -21.67 35.40
N ALA A 15 10.29 -22.52 34.69
CA ALA A 15 10.14 -22.39 33.25
C ALA A 15 9.23 -21.18 32.99
N ALA A 16 9.84 -19.99 32.84
CA ALA A 16 9.16 -18.82 32.33
C ALA A 16 8.83 -19.08 30.87
N ALA A 17 7.62 -19.57 30.61
CA ALA A 17 7.05 -19.62 29.25
C ALA A 17 6.87 -18.18 28.76
N ALA A 18 7.84 -17.68 28.03
CA ALA A 18 7.70 -16.42 27.29
C ALA A 18 6.59 -16.64 26.25
N ALA A 19 5.38 -16.20 26.55
CA ALA A 19 4.30 -16.13 25.60
C ALA A 19 4.72 -15.11 24.51
N ILE A 20 5.18 -15.61 23.38
CA ILE A 20 5.43 -14.79 22.20
C ILE A 20 4.04 -14.33 21.73
N VAL A 21 3.68 -13.11 22.13
CA VAL A 21 2.47 -12.44 21.60
C VAL A 21 2.78 -12.09 20.14
N THR A 22 2.47 -13.00 19.24
CA THR A 22 2.48 -12.70 17.80
C THR A 22 1.31 -11.77 17.55
N SER A 23 1.59 -10.47 17.44
CA SER A 23 0.62 -9.51 16.92
C SER A 23 0.21 -9.97 15.54
N PRO A 24 -1.11 -10.08 15.22
CA PRO A 24 -1.53 -10.39 13.87
C PRO A 24 -0.98 -9.30 12.95
N ALA A 25 -0.11 -9.68 12.03
CA ALA A 25 0.29 -8.81 10.96
C ALA A 25 -0.96 -8.58 10.10
N TRP A 26 -1.55 -7.41 10.19
CA TRP A 26 -2.67 -7.02 9.34
C TRP A 26 -2.17 -6.97 7.91
N ALA A 27 -2.56 -7.97 7.14
CA ALA A 27 -2.29 -8.01 5.73
C ALA A 27 -3.26 -7.05 5.05
N ASP A 28 -2.76 -5.98 4.44
CA ASP A 28 -3.57 -4.94 3.82
C ASP A 28 -2.80 -4.14 2.77
N PHE A 29 -3.52 -3.40 1.95
CA PHE A 29 -2.95 -2.38 1.08
C PHE A 29 -3.23 -1.00 1.68
N ARG A 30 -2.19 -0.33 2.12
CA ARG A 30 -2.25 0.97 2.77
C ARG A 30 -1.63 2.06 1.91
N LEU A 31 -2.13 3.26 2.10
CA LEU A 31 -1.52 4.45 1.52
C LEU A 31 -1.28 5.49 2.63
N CYS A 32 -0.07 6.03 2.67
CA CYS A 32 0.33 7.12 3.54
C CYS A 32 0.53 8.39 2.70
N ASN A 33 -0.30 9.37 2.92
CA ASN A 33 -0.16 10.69 2.37
C ASN A 33 0.88 11.48 3.19
N LYS A 34 2.05 11.74 2.61
CA LYS A 34 3.15 12.52 3.21
C LYS A 34 3.17 13.97 2.71
N THR A 35 2.11 14.39 2.05
CA THR A 35 1.95 15.77 1.59
C THR A 35 1.26 16.65 2.61
N GLY A 36 1.30 17.95 2.42
CA GLY A 36 0.57 18.90 3.22
C GLY A 36 -0.89 19.11 2.80
N SER A 37 -1.39 18.36 1.81
CA SER A 37 -2.73 18.47 1.23
C SER A 37 -3.58 17.25 1.54
N ARG A 38 -4.88 17.41 1.47
CA ARG A 38 -5.82 16.29 1.42
C ARG A 38 -5.85 15.70 0.01
N VAL A 39 -5.77 14.38 -0.10
CA VAL A 39 -5.75 13.68 -1.38
C VAL A 39 -6.92 12.71 -1.51
N GLY A 40 -7.47 12.61 -2.71
CA GLY A 40 -8.37 11.54 -3.11
C GLY A 40 -7.58 10.42 -3.77
N VAL A 41 -7.85 9.18 -3.40
CA VAL A 41 -7.11 8.01 -3.90
C VAL A 41 -8.07 7.00 -4.51
N SER A 42 -7.68 6.45 -5.64
CA SER A 42 -8.34 5.34 -6.29
C SER A 42 -7.34 4.19 -6.51
N VAL A 43 -7.81 2.96 -6.39
CA VAL A 43 -7.00 1.75 -6.54
C VAL A 43 -7.58 0.86 -7.63
N GLY A 44 -6.71 0.37 -8.51
CA GLY A 44 -7.02 -0.66 -9.48
C GLY A 44 -6.27 -1.96 -9.17
N TYR A 45 -6.92 -3.07 -9.37
CA TYR A 45 -6.31 -4.39 -9.19
C TYR A 45 -7.07 -5.47 -9.97
N LYS A 46 -6.40 -6.59 -10.16
CA LYS A 46 -7.05 -7.76 -10.77
C LYS A 46 -7.31 -8.80 -9.68
N ASP A 47 -8.59 -8.97 -9.34
CA ASP A 47 -9.00 -10.02 -8.43
C ASP A 47 -9.36 -11.26 -9.24
N ARG A 48 -8.52 -12.29 -9.10
CA ARG A 48 -8.60 -13.53 -9.90
C ARG A 48 -8.55 -13.20 -11.40
N GLU A 49 -9.70 -13.14 -12.08
CA GLU A 49 -9.77 -12.88 -13.51
C GLU A 49 -10.38 -11.51 -13.86
N THR A 50 -10.98 -10.83 -12.89
CA THR A 50 -11.71 -9.60 -13.12
C THR A 50 -10.92 -8.38 -12.65
N TRP A 51 -10.76 -7.41 -13.53
CA TRP A 51 -10.27 -6.09 -13.16
C TRP A 51 -11.31 -5.33 -12.34
N SER A 52 -10.84 -4.61 -11.34
CA SER A 52 -11.66 -3.76 -10.50
C SER A 52 -10.93 -2.46 -10.25
N THR A 53 -11.68 -1.37 -10.26
CA THR A 53 -11.22 -0.07 -9.76
C THR A 53 -12.18 0.41 -8.67
N GLU A 54 -11.62 0.92 -7.60
CA GLU A 54 -12.36 1.42 -6.45
C GLU A 54 -11.83 2.79 -6.04
N GLY A 55 -12.66 3.63 -5.50
CA GLY A 55 -12.37 4.97 -5.01
C GLY A 55 -13.66 5.66 -4.57
N TRP A 56 -13.61 6.77 -3.94
CA TRP A 56 -12.42 7.53 -3.56
C TRP A 56 -12.18 7.37 -2.06
N TRP A 57 -10.95 7.10 -1.67
CA TRP A 57 -10.54 7.26 -0.28
C TRP A 57 -9.99 8.67 -0.09
N ASN A 58 -10.52 9.39 0.90
CA ASN A 58 -10.05 10.73 1.25
C ASN A 58 -9.01 10.61 2.35
N VAL A 59 -7.74 10.84 2.02
CA VAL A 59 -6.62 10.70 2.94
C VAL A 59 -6.12 12.10 3.33
N GLY A 60 -6.23 12.43 4.61
CA GLY A 60 -5.78 13.72 5.13
C GLY A 60 -4.27 13.93 5.01
N ALA A 61 -3.83 15.18 5.13
CA ALA A 61 -2.41 15.52 5.16
C ALA A 61 -1.68 14.74 6.27
N ASN A 62 -0.52 14.17 5.96
CA ASN A 62 0.32 13.40 6.89
C ASN A 62 -0.39 12.23 7.58
N SER A 63 -1.41 11.67 6.96
CA SER A 63 -2.14 10.50 7.47
C SER A 63 -2.00 9.27 6.58
N CYS A 64 -2.40 8.12 7.11
CA CYS A 64 -2.40 6.85 6.39
C CYS A 64 -3.79 6.21 6.48
N GLU A 65 -4.22 5.61 5.37
CA GLU A 65 -5.47 4.87 5.28
C GLU A 65 -5.24 3.47 4.73
N THR A 66 -6.04 2.51 5.20
CA THR A 66 -6.11 1.18 4.63
C THR A 66 -7.13 1.18 3.50
N LEU A 67 -6.64 1.02 2.28
CA LEU A 67 -7.46 1.05 1.07
C LEU A 67 -8.12 -0.30 0.82
N LEU A 68 -7.35 -1.39 0.91
CA LEU A 68 -7.87 -2.74 0.79
C LEU A 68 -7.50 -3.54 2.03
N ARG A 69 -8.50 -4.23 2.61
CA ARG A 69 -8.33 -5.06 3.80
C ARG A 69 -8.12 -6.52 3.42
N GLY A 70 -7.30 -7.20 4.19
CA GLY A 70 -6.98 -8.61 3.98
C GLY A 70 -5.74 -8.83 3.11
N PRO A 71 -5.28 -10.08 3.00
CA PRO A 71 -4.06 -10.40 2.29
C PRO A 71 -4.19 -10.09 0.80
N LEU A 72 -3.18 -9.43 0.25
CA LEU A 72 -3.11 -9.10 -1.16
C LEU A 72 -3.15 -10.37 -2.01
N SER A 73 -4.03 -10.38 -3.02
CA SER A 73 -4.26 -11.51 -3.92
C SER A 73 -3.49 -11.40 -5.24
N ALA A 74 -3.10 -10.19 -5.61
CA ALA A 74 -2.38 -9.89 -6.84
C ALA A 74 -0.95 -9.42 -6.54
N ARG A 75 -0.07 -9.55 -7.52
CA ARG A 75 1.27 -8.97 -7.50
C ARG A 75 1.24 -7.48 -7.84
N PHE A 76 0.44 -7.08 -8.83
CA PHE A 76 0.38 -5.72 -9.32
C PHE A 76 -0.88 -5.02 -8.85
N TYR A 77 -0.69 -3.84 -8.28
CA TYR A 77 -1.72 -2.89 -7.91
C TYR A 77 -1.49 -1.57 -8.64
N TYR A 78 -2.53 -0.80 -8.83
CA TYR A 78 -2.51 0.43 -9.59
C TYR A 78 -3.11 1.53 -8.74
N VAL A 79 -2.48 2.70 -8.69
CA VAL A 79 -2.98 3.82 -7.89
C VAL A 79 -3.08 5.06 -8.76
N TYR A 80 -4.15 5.79 -8.57
CA TYR A 80 -4.37 7.13 -9.07
C TYR A 80 -4.76 8.01 -7.90
N ALA A 81 -4.15 9.18 -7.77
CA ALA A 81 -4.48 10.11 -6.70
C ALA A 81 -4.55 11.55 -7.21
N ILE A 82 -5.41 12.35 -6.58
CA ILE A 82 -5.61 13.76 -6.87
C ILE A 82 -5.43 14.60 -5.62
N ASP A 83 -4.81 15.76 -5.75
CA ASP A 83 -4.68 16.74 -4.68
C ASP A 83 -5.88 17.67 -4.70
N TYR A 84 -6.72 17.62 -3.65
CA TYR A 84 -7.92 18.44 -3.57
C TYR A 84 -7.66 19.89 -3.18
N ASP A 85 -6.55 20.19 -2.53
CA ASP A 85 -6.29 21.50 -1.94
C ASP A 85 -5.43 22.39 -2.85
N ARG A 86 -4.48 21.80 -3.57
CA ARG A 86 -3.55 22.52 -4.45
C ARG A 86 -3.75 22.23 -5.93
N GLY A 87 -4.49 21.18 -6.22
CA GLY A 87 -4.60 20.64 -7.57
C GLY A 87 -3.36 19.79 -7.94
N GLY A 88 -3.49 19.08 -9.05
CA GLY A 88 -2.49 18.11 -9.50
C GLY A 88 -2.86 16.68 -9.18
N GLU A 89 -2.09 15.78 -9.72
CA GLU A 89 -2.38 14.36 -9.62
C GLU A 89 -1.12 13.49 -9.64
N TRP A 90 -1.21 12.34 -9.02
CA TRP A 90 -0.27 11.23 -9.16
C TRP A 90 -0.89 10.22 -10.12
N ASN A 91 -0.38 10.22 -11.34
CA ASN A 91 -0.91 9.40 -12.43
C ASN A 91 0.16 8.51 -13.05
N GLY A 92 -0.26 7.66 -14.00
CA GLY A 92 0.62 6.76 -14.74
C GLY A 92 0.04 6.35 -16.09
N LYS A 93 0.58 5.29 -16.66
CA LYS A 93 0.27 4.85 -18.02
C LYS A 93 -0.76 3.70 -18.09
N ALA A 94 -1.16 3.13 -16.96
CA ALA A 94 -2.19 2.10 -16.91
C ALA A 94 -3.57 2.77 -16.84
N TYR A 95 -4.31 2.76 -17.94
CA TYR A 95 -5.61 3.42 -18.00
C TYR A 95 -6.72 2.54 -17.45
N MET A 96 -7.49 3.08 -16.51
CA MET A 96 -8.62 2.41 -15.87
C MET A 96 -9.80 3.36 -15.71
N CYS A 97 -10.97 2.79 -15.40
CA CYS A 97 -12.20 3.57 -15.27
C CYS A 97 -12.33 4.16 -13.87
N THR A 98 -12.73 5.44 -13.82
CA THR A 98 -13.06 6.16 -12.57
C THR A 98 -14.38 6.92 -12.74
N ARG A 99 -14.87 7.55 -11.69
CA ARG A 99 -15.94 8.54 -11.73
C ARG A 99 -15.84 9.47 -10.52
N GLU A 100 -16.58 10.60 -10.56
CA GLU A 100 -16.50 11.64 -9.52
C GLU A 100 -16.86 11.18 -8.11
N LYS A 101 -17.90 10.35 -7.96
CA LYS A 101 -18.37 9.87 -6.66
C LYS A 101 -17.67 8.56 -6.30
N GLU A 102 -17.80 8.14 -5.04
CA GLU A 102 -17.37 6.82 -4.58
C GLU A 102 -17.87 5.71 -5.54
N PHE A 103 -16.99 4.76 -5.83
CA PHE A 103 -17.26 3.75 -6.83
C PHE A 103 -16.53 2.43 -6.60
N THR A 104 -17.13 1.39 -7.14
CA THR A 104 -16.51 0.10 -7.46
C THR A 104 -16.90 -0.23 -8.89
N ILE A 105 -15.94 -0.21 -9.81
CA ILE A 105 -16.16 -0.47 -11.24
C ILE A 105 -15.48 -1.77 -11.60
N LYS A 106 -16.24 -2.68 -12.20
CA LYS A 106 -15.71 -3.94 -12.77
C LYS A 106 -15.37 -3.76 -14.24
N GLY A 107 -14.20 -4.26 -14.65
CA GLY A 107 -13.65 -4.07 -16.00
C GLY A 107 -13.02 -2.70 -16.19
N ILE A 108 -11.99 -2.65 -17.00
CA ILE A 108 -11.23 -1.44 -17.30
C ILE A 108 -11.37 -0.99 -18.76
N GLU A 109 -12.13 -1.77 -19.54
CA GLU A 109 -12.36 -1.51 -20.95
C GLU A 109 -13.51 -0.53 -21.16
N ASP A 110 -13.46 0.22 -22.26
CA ASP A 110 -14.54 1.07 -22.76
C ASP A 110 -15.13 2.05 -21.73
N CYS A 111 -14.28 2.63 -20.87
CA CYS A 111 -14.70 3.51 -19.78
C CYS A 111 -15.70 4.58 -20.25
N LEU A 112 -15.34 5.34 -21.28
CA LEU A 112 -16.16 6.45 -21.79
C LEU A 112 -17.51 5.96 -22.34
N ALA A 113 -17.52 4.87 -23.11
CA ALA A 113 -18.75 4.31 -23.65
C ALA A 113 -19.68 3.78 -22.56
N ARG A 114 -19.13 3.42 -21.41
CA ARG A 114 -19.86 2.96 -20.21
C ARG A 114 -20.25 4.10 -19.27
N GLY A 115 -19.93 5.37 -19.63
CA GLY A 115 -20.26 6.54 -18.83
C GLY A 115 -19.32 6.78 -17.64
N TYR A 116 -18.09 6.31 -17.72
CA TYR A 116 -17.02 6.53 -16.75
C TYR A 116 -15.93 7.41 -17.33
N ASP A 117 -15.15 8.03 -16.46
CA ASP A 117 -13.91 8.69 -16.85
C ASP A 117 -12.80 7.65 -17.07
N ARG A 118 -11.79 8.04 -17.83
CA ARG A 118 -10.60 7.24 -18.10
C ARG A 118 -9.39 7.92 -17.48
N SER A 119 -8.90 7.38 -16.37
CA SER A 119 -7.77 7.93 -15.62
C SER A 119 -6.52 7.05 -15.75
N GLY A 120 -5.36 7.70 -15.71
CA GLY A 120 -4.07 7.02 -15.73
C GLY A 120 -3.63 6.62 -14.34
N PHE A 121 -3.34 5.35 -14.12
CA PHE A 121 -2.86 4.81 -12.84
C PHE A 121 -1.37 4.46 -12.95
N PHE A 122 -0.61 4.68 -11.90
CA PHE A 122 0.75 4.15 -11.81
C PHE A 122 0.76 2.76 -11.19
N GLU A 123 1.65 1.92 -11.69
CA GLU A 123 1.76 0.53 -11.27
C GLU A 123 2.64 0.39 -10.03
N ILE A 124 2.23 -0.51 -9.15
CA ILE A 124 2.94 -0.93 -7.95
C ILE A 124 3.16 -2.44 -8.01
N ASP A 125 4.42 -2.86 -8.11
CA ASP A 125 4.80 -4.26 -7.98
C ASP A 125 5.03 -4.59 -6.51
N THR A 126 4.15 -5.36 -5.92
CA THR A 126 4.24 -5.79 -4.52
C THR A 126 5.18 -6.99 -4.32
N GLY A 127 5.71 -7.58 -5.38
CA GLY A 127 6.55 -8.78 -5.31
C GLY A 127 5.83 -9.97 -4.68
N GLU A 128 4.50 -10.08 -4.84
CA GLU A 128 3.63 -11.11 -4.24
C GLU A 128 3.52 -11.04 -2.70
N GLN A 129 3.92 -9.91 -2.09
CA GLN A 129 3.74 -9.70 -0.66
C GLN A 129 2.27 -9.61 -0.30
N LYS A 130 1.93 -10.04 0.91
CA LYS A 130 0.55 -10.05 1.40
C LYS A 130 0.11 -8.73 2.00
N SER A 131 1.05 -7.82 2.22
CA SER A 131 0.80 -6.47 2.75
C SER A 131 1.72 -5.46 2.05
N TRP A 132 1.20 -4.27 1.77
CA TRP A 132 1.98 -3.22 1.11
C TRP A 132 1.56 -1.84 1.57
N THR A 133 2.53 -0.93 1.67
CA THR A 133 2.27 0.48 1.99
C THR A 133 2.87 1.39 0.92
N VAL A 134 2.02 2.19 0.31
CA VAL A 134 2.41 3.23 -0.64
C VAL A 134 2.59 4.56 0.11
N GLN A 135 3.59 5.34 -0.25
CA GLN A 135 3.75 6.70 0.26
C GLN A 135 3.59 7.70 -0.90
N LEU A 136 2.63 8.60 -0.78
CA LEU A 136 2.55 9.78 -1.63
C LEU A 136 3.38 10.90 -0.99
N THR A 137 4.29 11.46 -1.75
CA THR A 137 5.14 12.59 -1.33
C THR A 137 4.88 13.79 -2.22
N GLU A 138 5.18 14.99 -1.71
CA GLU A 138 5.17 16.20 -2.53
C GLU A 138 6.03 15.97 -3.77
N PRO A 139 5.59 16.46 -4.94
CA PRO A 139 6.43 16.42 -6.12
C PRO A 139 7.67 17.31 -5.87
N THR A 140 8.80 16.69 -5.64
CA THR A 140 10.08 17.41 -5.62
C THR A 140 10.35 17.87 -7.05
N GLY A 141 10.28 19.17 -7.29
CA GLY A 141 10.26 19.81 -8.59
C GLY A 141 11.13 19.14 -9.68
N ARG A 142 10.52 18.33 -10.49
CA ARG A 142 10.94 17.43 -11.57
C ARG A 142 10.90 15.95 -11.19
N GLY A 143 9.72 15.41 -11.06
CA GLY A 143 9.50 13.98 -10.89
C GLY A 143 8.72 13.67 -9.63
N GLN A 144 7.52 13.17 -9.80
CA GLN A 144 6.69 12.73 -8.70
C GLN A 144 7.22 11.40 -8.17
N GLY A 145 7.82 11.46 -6.99
CA GLY A 145 8.36 10.26 -6.36
C GLY A 145 7.28 9.48 -5.62
N VAL A 146 6.86 8.36 -6.18
CA VAL A 146 6.17 7.33 -5.42
C VAL A 146 7.24 6.40 -4.84
N LYS A 147 7.40 6.40 -3.52
CA LYS A 147 8.30 5.47 -2.87
C LYS A 147 7.49 4.30 -2.30
N PRO A 148 7.57 3.10 -2.89
CA PRO A 148 6.99 1.92 -2.28
C PRO A 148 7.83 1.52 -1.06
N SER A 149 7.20 1.33 0.09
CA SER A 149 7.84 0.80 1.29
C SER A 149 7.13 -0.46 1.71
N ALA A 150 7.83 -1.57 1.64
CA ALA A 150 7.34 -2.83 2.17
C ALA A 150 7.52 -2.84 3.69
N SER A 151 6.44 -2.96 4.46
CA SER A 151 6.50 -3.24 5.88
C SER A 151 6.51 -4.77 6.11
N GLY A 152 7.67 -5.36 5.88
CA GLY A 152 7.98 -6.72 6.30
C GLY A 152 9.40 -6.74 6.85
N VAL A 153 9.59 -7.33 8.01
CA VAL A 153 10.93 -7.55 8.58
C VAL A 153 11.72 -8.40 7.61
N ILE A 154 12.72 -7.81 6.97
CA ILE A 154 13.63 -8.50 6.06
C ILE A 154 15.01 -8.52 6.69
N PRO A 155 15.69 -9.69 6.76
CA PRO A 155 17.12 -9.73 6.94
C PRO A 155 17.83 -9.22 5.66
N PRO A 156 19.01 -8.61 5.79
CA PRO A 156 19.61 -7.86 4.67
C PRO A 156 20.25 -8.81 3.66
N LEU A 157 19.83 -8.74 2.42
CA LEU A 157 20.58 -9.24 1.28
C LEU A 157 20.53 -8.23 0.13
N ALA A 158 21.72 -7.95 -0.35
CA ALA A 158 22.16 -6.95 -1.30
C ALA A 158 21.25 -6.63 -2.50
N SER A 159 21.25 -5.32 -2.81
CA SER A 159 20.68 -4.66 -3.99
C SER A 159 21.13 -5.22 -5.32
N PRO A 160 20.38 -4.94 -6.41
CA PRO A 160 20.77 -3.78 -7.18
C PRO A 160 19.64 -2.79 -7.48
N ASP A 161 19.99 -1.55 -7.34
CA ASP A 161 19.32 -0.31 -7.68
C ASP A 161 18.59 -0.38 -9.05
N ARG A 162 17.26 -0.32 -9.00
CA ARG A 162 16.48 0.02 -10.18
C ARG A 162 15.48 1.11 -9.80
N ARG A 163 15.93 2.34 -9.91
CA ARG A 163 15.06 3.51 -9.82
C ARG A 163 14.13 3.51 -11.03
N VAL A 164 12.84 3.42 -10.77
CA VAL A 164 11.84 3.75 -11.77
C VAL A 164 11.47 5.21 -11.53
N ASP A 165 12.14 6.11 -12.24
CA ASP A 165 11.82 7.53 -12.28
C ASP A 165 10.59 7.71 -13.17
N LEU A 166 9.42 7.93 -12.56
CA LEU A 166 8.20 8.32 -13.27
C LEU A 166 8.15 9.86 -13.31
N ALA A 167 8.60 10.44 -14.43
CA ALA A 167 8.44 11.86 -14.70
C ALA A 167 7.01 12.18 -15.16
N PRO A 168 6.43 13.31 -14.74
CA PRO A 168 5.13 13.76 -15.23
C PRO A 168 5.21 14.12 -16.71
N GLN A 169 4.30 13.58 -17.50
CA GLN A 169 4.14 14.00 -18.88
C GLN A 169 3.30 15.29 -18.90
N GLN A 170 3.92 16.40 -19.27
CA GLN A 170 3.21 17.61 -19.63
C GLN A 170 2.39 17.33 -20.89
N GLY A 171 1.06 17.44 -20.77
CA GLY A 171 0.19 17.41 -21.91
C GLY A 171 0.47 18.63 -22.78
N ASP A 172 0.93 18.40 -24.00
CA ASP A 172 0.95 19.43 -25.05
C ASP A 172 -0.48 19.80 -25.39
N ALA A 173 -0.86 21.02 -25.02
CA ALA A 173 -2.04 21.68 -25.55
C ALA A 173 -1.73 22.16 -26.98
N ARG A 174 -2.38 21.57 -27.94
CA ARG A 174 -2.68 22.14 -29.26
C ARG A 174 -4.10 21.85 -29.67
#